data_cc5fc6a880b81a32ea8860a616c1df59
#
_entry.id   cc5fc6a880b81a32ea8860a616c1df59
#
_cell.length_a   1.000
_cell.length_b   1.000
_cell.length_c   1.000
_cell.angle_alpha   90.00
_cell.angle_beta   90.00
_cell.angle_gamma   90.00
#
_symmetry.space_group_name_H-M   'P 1'
#
loop_
_entity.id
_entity.type
_entity.pdbx_description
1 polymer ?
#
loop_
_entity_poly.entity_id
_entity_poly.type
_entity_poly.pdbx_seq_one_letter_code
_entity_poly.pdbx_strand_id
1 'polypeptide(L)'
;MLMNRLLFILFALYCSCVAAQDVIQWRGADRTGIYKETGLMKSWPAKGPDMLWHFDKLGEGHSSIAVSNDKIYATGLVDGKGHLFVFDLNGNLLNKKDYGTEWDESYNGARGTVTINEGKLYVYSGTGNLTCFDENSLDIIWRKNIVSDFQGSNVMWGVNESPLIVGEKVFITPGGKKNNVVALNKNTGALIWSCAGHGDKPAYCSPLYIGEQQVKQIVTITSNHIFGIEVETGKMLWSFPYHNNRNIHPNTPIYGGDNMLLCIFGYGKGSVMLRLTNGGRGVERVWENKEFDSKTGSAVKIGNYVYGSGDNHKYWFCLDWKTGEQKYKDRTLAVGNVIAVENMLYCYSDKGEMALVRAAPEKFDIVSKFQITMGTEQHWAHPVIYKGVLFVRHGNTLMAYSVK
;
A
#
# COMPACT_ATOMS: atom_id res chain seq x y z
N MET A 1 33.05 -26.70 59.31
CA MET A 1 33.63 -25.80 58.35
C MET A 1 32.87 -26.00 57.03
N LEU A 2 31.72 -25.28 56.89
CA LEU A 2 30.85 -25.35 55.68
C LEU A 2 31.22 -24.21 54.75
N MET A 3 31.62 -24.58 53.57
CA MET A 3 32.00 -23.64 52.52
C MET A 3 30.80 -23.40 51.58
N ASN A 4 30.14 -22.24 51.73
CA ASN A 4 29.06 -21.78 50.87
C ASN A 4 29.61 -21.41 49.47
N ARG A 5 29.24 -22.15 48.44
CA ARG A 5 29.46 -21.77 47.02
C ARG A 5 28.26 -20.91 46.57
N LEU A 6 28.51 -19.61 46.40
CA LEU A 6 27.60 -18.73 45.73
C LEU A 6 27.67 -19.02 44.21
N LEU A 7 26.54 -19.46 43.65
CA LEU A 7 26.34 -19.62 42.20
C LEU A 7 25.86 -18.28 41.66
N PHE A 8 26.72 -17.54 40.92
CA PHE A 8 26.31 -16.38 40.14
C PHE A 8 25.69 -16.86 38.83
N ILE A 9 24.38 -16.72 38.69
CA ILE A 9 23.68 -16.92 37.43
C ILE A 9 23.76 -15.61 36.66
N LEU A 10 24.61 -15.58 35.61
CA LEU A 10 24.65 -14.49 34.63
C LEU A 10 23.39 -14.61 33.75
N PHE A 11 22.44 -13.73 33.92
CA PHE A 11 21.35 -13.53 32.96
C PHE A 11 21.90 -12.74 31.75
N ALA A 12 22.26 -13.43 30.67
CA ALA A 12 22.54 -12.80 29.42
C ALA A 12 21.22 -12.29 28.82
N LEU A 13 20.98 -10.96 28.86
CA LEU A 13 19.92 -10.33 28.09
C LEU A 13 20.27 -10.49 26.59
N TYR A 14 19.64 -11.46 25.94
CA TYR A 14 19.60 -11.52 24.50
C TYR A 14 18.70 -10.38 24.00
N CYS A 15 19.28 -9.25 23.65
CA CYS A 15 18.62 -8.23 22.86
C CYS A 15 18.50 -8.79 21.44
N SER A 16 17.38 -9.43 21.13
CA SER A 16 17.05 -9.83 19.76
C SER A 16 16.81 -8.57 18.94
N CYS A 17 17.83 -8.08 18.25
CA CYS A 17 17.63 -7.10 17.18
C CYS A 17 16.72 -7.75 16.12
N VAL A 18 15.46 -7.38 16.09
CA VAL A 18 14.59 -7.71 14.97
C VAL A 18 15.15 -6.94 13.77
N ALA A 19 15.69 -7.66 12.79
CA ALA A 19 16.12 -7.03 11.55
C ALA A 19 14.94 -6.34 10.88
N ALA A 20 15.14 -5.13 10.37
CA ALA A 20 14.12 -4.42 9.64
C ALA A 20 13.67 -5.27 8.44
N GLN A 21 12.37 -5.39 8.25
CA GLN A 21 11.79 -6.13 7.14
C GLN A 21 11.80 -5.26 5.88
N ASP A 22 12.31 -5.79 4.77
CA ASP A 22 12.27 -5.13 3.47
C ASP A 22 10.84 -4.69 3.09
N VAL A 23 10.74 -3.53 2.46
CA VAL A 23 9.47 -2.93 1.99
C VAL A 23 9.31 -3.24 0.50
N ILE A 24 9.10 -4.51 0.19
CA ILE A 24 9.15 -5.04 -1.17
C ILE A 24 7.97 -4.66 -2.08
N GLN A 25 6.95 -4.00 -1.54
CA GLN A 25 5.76 -3.59 -2.27
C GLN A 25 4.99 -2.49 -1.54
N TRP A 26 3.94 -1.98 -2.20
CA TRP A 26 3.06 -0.95 -1.66
C TRP A 26 2.45 -1.33 -0.31
N ARG A 27 2.54 -0.43 0.68
CA ARG A 27 2.09 -0.60 2.07
C ARG A 27 2.80 -1.72 2.84
N GLY A 28 4.06 -2.00 2.53
CA GLY A 28 4.87 -3.00 3.23
C GLY A 28 4.69 -4.43 2.71
N ALA A 29 5.39 -5.38 3.31
CA ALA A 29 5.45 -6.76 2.84
C ALA A 29 4.07 -7.44 2.72
N ASP A 30 3.14 -7.09 3.62
CA ASP A 30 1.80 -7.70 3.70
C ASP A 30 0.67 -6.77 3.18
N ARG A 31 1.01 -5.63 2.57
CA ARG A 31 0.07 -4.57 2.10
C ARG A 31 -0.85 -3.99 3.18
N THR A 32 -0.48 -4.12 4.44
CA THR A 32 -1.29 -3.70 5.59
C THR A 32 -1.07 -2.24 6.00
N GLY A 33 0.03 -1.64 5.57
CA GLY A 33 0.49 -0.34 6.08
C GLY A 33 1.08 -0.40 7.49
N ILE A 34 1.34 -1.61 7.99
CA ILE A 34 1.98 -1.84 9.30
C ILE A 34 3.43 -2.28 9.05
N TYR A 35 4.36 -1.56 9.64
CA TYR A 35 5.80 -1.82 9.53
C TYR A 35 6.32 -2.45 10.81
N LYS A 36 7.14 -3.51 10.68
CA LYS A 36 7.69 -4.27 11.82
C LYS A 36 9.02 -3.66 12.27
N GLU A 37 8.94 -2.46 12.82
CA GLU A 37 10.07 -1.74 13.41
C GLU A 37 9.86 -1.56 14.90
N THR A 38 10.92 -1.35 15.66
CA THR A 38 10.89 -1.13 17.11
C THR A 38 11.86 -0.04 17.52
N GLY A 39 11.60 0.56 18.70
CA GLY A 39 12.50 1.56 19.27
C GLY A 39 12.44 2.91 18.56
N LEU A 40 11.34 3.20 17.85
CA LEU A 40 11.15 4.49 17.21
C LEU A 40 10.73 5.57 18.23
N MET A 41 10.98 6.83 17.89
CA MET A 41 10.54 7.98 18.68
C MET A 41 9.04 7.90 18.98
N LYS A 42 8.67 8.11 20.23
CA LYS A 42 7.25 8.19 20.67
C LYS A 42 6.71 9.62 20.66
N SER A 43 7.56 10.60 20.40
CA SER A 43 7.21 12.01 20.15
C SER A 43 8.32 12.66 19.35
N TRP A 44 7.98 13.69 18.55
CA TRP A 44 8.94 14.46 17.78
C TRP A 44 9.12 15.85 18.39
N PRO A 45 10.28 16.52 18.19
CA PRO A 45 10.46 17.94 18.50
C PRO A 45 9.41 18.79 17.74
N ALA A 46 9.17 20.02 18.20
CA ALA A 46 8.20 20.93 17.57
C ALA A 46 8.49 21.21 16.08
N LYS A 47 9.76 21.18 15.68
CA LYS A 47 10.20 21.33 14.28
C LYS A 47 10.07 20.05 13.44
N GLY A 48 9.63 18.93 14.05
CA GLY A 48 9.65 17.58 13.47
C GLY A 48 10.97 16.83 13.73
N PRO A 49 11.05 15.58 13.27
CA PRO A 49 12.29 14.79 13.31
C PRO A 49 13.34 15.40 12.37
N ASP A 50 14.61 15.11 12.63
CA ASP A 50 15.69 15.64 11.81
C ASP A 50 15.63 15.05 10.39
N MET A 51 15.67 15.94 9.39
CA MET A 51 15.79 15.53 7.98
C MET A 51 17.21 15.06 7.73
N LEU A 52 17.35 13.82 7.24
CA LEU A 52 18.64 13.23 6.88
C LEU A 52 19.08 13.68 5.49
N TRP A 53 18.17 13.64 4.54
CA TRP A 53 18.38 14.06 3.16
C TRP A 53 17.05 14.27 2.43
N HIS A 54 17.12 14.91 1.27
CA HIS A 54 16.03 14.99 0.30
C HIS A 54 16.57 14.92 -1.13
N PHE A 55 15.69 14.54 -2.07
CA PHE A 55 15.96 14.54 -3.51
C PHE A 55 14.76 15.13 -4.23
N ASP A 56 14.94 16.27 -4.92
CA ASP A 56 13.88 17.11 -5.50
C ASP A 56 13.72 16.98 -7.04
N LYS A 57 14.42 15.99 -7.64
CA LYS A 57 14.39 15.71 -9.09
C LYS A 57 13.78 14.35 -9.40
N LEU A 58 12.92 13.85 -8.52
CA LEU A 58 12.25 12.56 -8.71
C LEU A 58 11.25 12.60 -9.88
N GLY A 59 10.81 13.79 -10.28
CA GLY A 59 9.71 13.97 -11.22
C GLY A 59 8.34 13.76 -10.58
N GLU A 60 7.29 14.15 -11.27
CA GLU A 60 5.94 14.12 -10.72
C GLU A 60 5.46 12.71 -10.44
N GLY A 61 4.70 12.55 -9.36
CA GLY A 61 4.10 11.28 -9.01
C GLY A 61 3.59 11.17 -7.59
N HIS A 62 2.82 10.11 -7.38
CA HIS A 62 2.11 9.82 -6.13
C HIS A 62 2.42 8.41 -5.58
N SER A 63 3.34 7.68 -6.22
CA SER A 63 3.78 6.36 -5.76
C SER A 63 4.54 6.44 -4.43
N SER A 64 4.42 5.43 -3.60
CA SER A 64 5.34 5.21 -2.49
C SER A 64 6.68 4.70 -3.00
N ILE A 65 7.66 4.61 -2.12
CA ILE A 65 8.90 3.88 -2.39
C ILE A 65 8.78 2.39 -2.03
N ALA A 66 9.64 1.59 -2.63
CA ALA A 66 9.95 0.23 -2.15
C ALA A 66 11.41 0.18 -1.71
N VAL A 67 11.74 -0.73 -0.80
CA VAL A 67 13.11 -0.89 -0.27
C VAL A 67 13.46 -2.37 -0.20
N SER A 68 14.60 -2.74 -0.74
CA SER A 68 15.17 -4.07 -0.65
C SER A 68 16.69 -4.00 -0.71
N ASN A 69 17.38 -4.83 0.08
CA ASN A 69 18.84 -4.90 0.10
C ASN A 69 19.50 -3.51 0.27
N ASP A 70 18.94 -2.67 1.15
CA ASP A 70 19.40 -1.30 1.42
C ASP A 70 19.41 -0.36 0.19
N LYS A 71 18.65 -0.71 -0.84
CA LYS A 71 18.36 0.17 -1.98
C LYS A 71 16.92 0.63 -1.96
N ILE A 72 16.71 1.89 -2.27
CA ILE A 72 15.39 2.54 -2.37
C ILE A 72 15.02 2.63 -3.84
N TYR A 73 13.82 2.20 -4.17
CA TYR A 73 13.25 2.24 -5.52
C TYR A 73 12.05 3.17 -5.55
N ALA A 74 12.07 4.15 -6.44
CA ALA A 74 11.00 5.10 -6.64
C ALA A 74 10.73 5.32 -8.13
N THR A 75 9.50 5.69 -8.49
CA THR A 75 9.13 6.01 -9.87
C THR A 75 8.74 7.49 -9.98
N GLY A 76 8.92 8.10 -11.14
CA GLY A 76 8.55 9.49 -11.37
C GLY A 76 8.41 9.82 -12.86
N LEU A 77 7.61 10.84 -13.17
CA LEU A 77 7.46 11.39 -14.51
C LEU A 77 8.46 12.54 -14.71
N VAL A 78 9.38 12.38 -15.65
CA VAL A 78 10.38 13.38 -16.01
C VAL A 78 10.36 13.53 -17.53
N ASP A 79 10.21 14.74 -18.03
CA ASP A 79 10.23 15.06 -19.48
C ASP A 79 9.26 14.16 -20.30
N GLY A 80 8.05 13.93 -19.79
CA GLY A 80 7.01 13.13 -20.43
C GLY A 80 7.24 11.61 -20.40
N LYS A 81 8.25 11.14 -19.67
CA LYS A 81 8.58 9.72 -19.55
C LYS A 81 8.62 9.25 -18.10
N GLY A 82 8.22 8.02 -17.89
CA GLY A 82 8.33 7.35 -16.63
C GLY A 82 9.76 6.87 -16.35
N HIS A 83 10.28 7.17 -15.18
CA HIS A 83 11.61 6.77 -14.75
C HIS A 83 11.57 5.99 -13.46
N LEU A 84 12.37 4.93 -13.39
CA LEU A 84 12.71 4.21 -12.17
C LEU A 84 14.01 4.80 -11.64
N PHE A 85 14.01 5.21 -10.39
CA PHE A 85 15.17 5.73 -9.65
C PHE A 85 15.58 4.72 -8.59
N VAL A 86 16.90 4.56 -8.43
CA VAL A 86 17.50 3.69 -7.41
C VAL A 86 18.45 4.53 -6.57
N PHE A 87 18.26 4.53 -5.26
CA PHE A 87 19.10 5.25 -4.30
C PHE A 87 19.70 4.28 -3.28
N ASP A 88 20.80 4.67 -2.66
CA ASP A 88 21.21 4.09 -1.39
C ASP A 88 20.43 4.70 -0.21
N LEU A 89 20.62 4.21 1.01
CA LEU A 89 19.94 4.74 2.20
C LEU A 89 20.37 6.16 2.57
N ASN A 90 21.51 6.64 2.06
CA ASN A 90 22.00 8.00 2.28
C ASN A 90 21.44 9.01 1.26
N GLY A 91 20.57 8.56 0.34
CA GLY A 91 19.94 9.41 -0.67
C GLY A 91 20.81 9.66 -1.91
N ASN A 92 21.94 8.97 -2.05
CA ASN A 92 22.74 9.04 -3.27
C ASN A 92 22.04 8.31 -4.39
N LEU A 93 21.83 8.99 -5.53
CA LEU A 93 21.28 8.38 -6.72
C LEU A 93 22.28 7.39 -7.33
N LEU A 94 21.96 6.10 -7.27
CA LEU A 94 22.79 5.02 -7.82
C LEU A 94 22.50 4.79 -9.30
N ASN A 95 21.22 4.86 -9.70
CA ASN A 95 20.81 4.62 -11.07
C ASN A 95 19.47 5.28 -11.39
N LYS A 96 19.23 5.56 -12.68
CA LYS A 96 17.98 6.05 -13.24
C LYS A 96 17.70 5.36 -14.57
N LYS A 97 16.52 4.75 -14.75
CA LYS A 97 16.15 4.01 -15.95
C LYS A 97 14.79 4.46 -16.47
N ASP A 98 14.72 4.80 -17.75
CA ASP A 98 13.47 5.06 -18.48
C ASP A 98 12.68 3.75 -18.64
N TYR A 99 11.40 3.75 -18.28
CA TYR A 99 10.50 2.62 -18.51
C TYR A 99 9.38 2.91 -19.53
N GLY A 100 9.47 4.01 -20.24
CA GLY A 100 8.55 4.38 -21.31
C GLY A 100 7.49 5.39 -20.89
N THR A 101 6.31 5.30 -21.49
CA THR A 101 5.23 6.24 -21.26
C THR A 101 4.67 6.16 -19.85
N GLU A 102 4.37 7.32 -19.27
CA GLU A 102 3.72 7.46 -17.98
C GLU A 102 2.52 8.41 -18.11
N TRP A 103 1.67 8.46 -17.11
CA TRP A 103 0.50 9.32 -17.10
C TRP A 103 0.91 10.80 -16.98
N ASP A 104 0.58 11.60 -17.97
CA ASP A 104 0.93 13.02 -18.10
C ASP A 104 -0.29 13.96 -18.22
N GLU A 105 -1.50 13.42 -18.00
CA GLU A 105 -2.73 14.21 -17.96
C GLU A 105 -3.01 14.75 -16.53
N SER A 106 -4.28 15.00 -16.21
CA SER A 106 -4.69 15.52 -14.88
C SER A 106 -4.15 14.67 -13.73
N TYR A 107 -3.63 15.34 -12.69
CA TYR A 107 -2.91 14.70 -11.58
C TYR A 107 -1.75 13.84 -12.11
N ASN A 108 -0.94 14.40 -12.96
CA ASN A 108 0.13 13.73 -13.69
C ASN A 108 1.16 13.02 -12.78
N GLY A 109 1.89 12.08 -13.36
CA GLY A 109 3.01 11.42 -12.73
C GLY A 109 2.81 9.94 -12.37
N ALA A 110 3.89 9.31 -11.96
CA ALA A 110 3.96 7.90 -11.62
C ALA A 110 3.11 7.55 -10.40
N ARG A 111 2.34 6.45 -10.47
CA ARG A 111 1.32 6.10 -9.47
C ARG A 111 1.57 4.77 -8.79
N GLY A 112 1.88 3.72 -9.55
CA GLY A 112 2.16 2.40 -9.03
C GLY A 112 3.47 2.36 -8.26
N THR A 113 3.46 1.77 -7.07
CA THR A 113 4.68 1.48 -6.32
C THR A 113 5.38 0.27 -6.92
N VAL A 114 6.70 0.32 -7.00
CA VAL A 114 7.53 -0.81 -7.45
C VAL A 114 7.27 -2.02 -6.58
N THR A 115 7.08 -3.19 -7.21
CA THR A 115 7.05 -4.47 -6.49
C THR A 115 8.36 -5.21 -6.77
N ILE A 116 8.99 -5.70 -5.70
CA ILE A 116 10.29 -6.38 -5.74
C ILE A 116 10.08 -7.86 -5.40
N ASN A 117 10.62 -8.74 -6.21
CA ASN A 117 10.55 -10.18 -5.96
C ASN A 117 11.73 -10.91 -6.59
N GLU A 118 12.54 -11.58 -5.77
CA GLU A 118 13.62 -12.49 -6.21
C GLU A 118 14.52 -11.86 -7.28
N GLY A 119 15.09 -10.69 -6.98
CA GLY A 119 16.01 -9.98 -7.87
C GLY A 119 15.36 -9.35 -9.11
N LYS A 120 14.04 -9.15 -9.08
CA LYS A 120 13.30 -8.48 -10.16
C LYS A 120 12.45 -7.34 -9.62
N LEU A 121 12.32 -6.30 -10.45
CA LEU A 121 11.51 -5.12 -10.18
C LEU A 121 10.35 -5.07 -11.17
N TYR A 122 9.14 -4.88 -10.68
CA TYR A 122 7.94 -4.76 -11.50
C TYR A 122 7.37 -3.36 -11.36
N VAL A 123 7.29 -2.65 -12.47
CA VAL A 123 6.79 -1.27 -12.56
C VAL A 123 5.57 -1.26 -13.46
N TYR A 124 4.47 -0.72 -12.96
CA TYR A 124 3.23 -0.58 -13.73
C TYR A 124 2.93 0.90 -13.92
N SER A 125 3.02 1.38 -15.17
CA SER A 125 2.80 2.79 -15.50
C SER A 125 1.31 3.15 -15.54
N GLY A 126 0.97 4.42 -15.32
CA GLY A 126 -0.39 4.93 -15.42
C GLY A 126 -1.01 4.77 -16.82
N THR A 127 -0.21 4.57 -17.86
CA THR A 127 -0.65 4.29 -19.23
C THR A 127 -0.88 2.81 -19.53
N GLY A 128 -0.66 1.91 -18.52
CA GLY A 128 -0.95 0.49 -18.65
C GLY A 128 0.23 -0.38 -19.09
N ASN A 129 1.47 0.12 -19.07
CA ASN A 129 2.65 -0.69 -19.35
C ASN A 129 3.19 -1.33 -18.08
N LEU A 130 3.23 -2.67 -18.02
CA LEU A 130 3.89 -3.44 -16.99
C LEU A 130 5.27 -3.85 -17.49
N THR A 131 6.31 -3.42 -16.77
CA THR A 131 7.71 -3.71 -17.13
C THR A 131 8.37 -4.47 -15.97
N CYS A 132 9.04 -5.57 -16.29
CA CYS A 132 9.89 -6.33 -15.39
C CYS A 132 11.35 -6.04 -15.70
N PHE A 133 12.12 -5.65 -14.67
CA PHE A 133 13.55 -5.39 -14.78
C PHE A 133 14.33 -6.40 -13.94
N ASP A 134 15.56 -6.67 -14.33
CA ASP A 134 16.58 -7.21 -13.42
C ASP A 134 16.94 -6.17 -12.36
N GLU A 135 16.97 -6.54 -11.10
CA GLU A 135 17.20 -5.61 -9.97
C GLU A 135 18.59 -5.00 -9.98
N ASN A 136 19.62 -5.72 -10.52
CA ASN A 136 21.01 -5.28 -10.48
C ASN A 136 21.40 -4.46 -11.71
N SER A 137 21.09 -4.96 -12.91
CA SER A 137 21.45 -4.30 -14.16
C SER A 137 20.46 -3.24 -14.62
N LEU A 138 19.21 -3.32 -14.13
CA LEU A 138 18.04 -2.57 -14.61
C LEU A 138 17.76 -2.81 -16.11
N ASP A 139 18.16 -3.95 -16.64
CA ASP A 139 17.77 -4.37 -17.98
C ASP A 139 16.34 -4.88 -17.97
N ILE A 140 15.63 -4.59 -19.04
CA ILE A 140 14.24 -5.05 -19.20
C ILE A 140 14.27 -6.54 -19.54
N ILE A 141 13.69 -7.35 -18.65
CA ILE A 141 13.50 -8.79 -18.86
C ILE A 141 12.31 -9.02 -19.78
N TRP A 142 11.18 -8.36 -19.49
CA TRP A 142 9.99 -8.38 -20.32
C TRP A 142 9.13 -7.13 -20.11
N ARG A 143 8.26 -6.84 -21.07
CA ARG A 143 7.27 -5.76 -21.01
C ARG A 143 5.97 -6.21 -21.67
N LYS A 144 4.83 -5.75 -21.10
CA LYS A 144 3.49 -5.95 -21.63
C LYS A 144 2.71 -4.65 -21.56
N ASN A 145 1.90 -4.36 -22.55
CA ASN A 145 0.86 -3.36 -22.41
C ASN A 145 -0.42 -4.05 -21.97
N ILE A 146 -0.75 -3.92 -20.69
CA ILE A 146 -1.86 -4.64 -20.06
C ILE A 146 -3.21 -4.22 -20.63
N VAL A 147 -3.35 -2.97 -21.06
CA VAL A 147 -4.61 -2.48 -21.63
C VAL A 147 -4.82 -3.06 -23.04
N SER A 148 -3.84 -2.92 -23.94
CA SER A 148 -3.98 -3.38 -25.33
C SER A 148 -3.90 -4.90 -25.46
N ASP A 149 -2.94 -5.56 -24.80
CA ASP A 149 -2.68 -7.00 -24.96
C ASP A 149 -3.84 -7.85 -24.42
N PHE A 150 -4.57 -7.33 -23.43
CA PHE A 150 -5.69 -8.03 -22.78
C PHE A 150 -7.06 -7.45 -23.09
N GLN A 151 -7.18 -6.53 -24.05
CA GLN A 151 -8.44 -5.85 -24.40
C GLN A 151 -9.10 -5.20 -23.17
N GLY A 152 -8.27 -4.65 -22.31
CA GLY A 152 -8.67 -3.94 -21.10
C GLY A 152 -9.11 -2.51 -21.38
N SER A 153 -9.23 -1.74 -20.32
CA SER A 153 -9.50 -0.30 -20.40
C SER A 153 -8.66 0.47 -19.39
N ASN A 154 -8.15 1.61 -19.78
CA ASN A 154 -7.59 2.54 -18.82
C ASN A 154 -8.72 3.26 -18.06
N VAL A 155 -8.39 3.82 -16.92
CA VAL A 155 -9.30 4.59 -16.08
C VAL A 155 -9.03 6.10 -16.24
N MET A 156 -9.97 6.93 -15.81
CA MET A 156 -9.96 8.39 -16.05
C MET A 156 -8.65 9.09 -15.67
N TRP A 157 -7.96 8.63 -14.65
CA TRP A 157 -6.72 9.23 -14.14
C TRP A 157 -5.51 8.30 -14.24
N GLY A 158 -5.53 7.38 -15.21
CA GLY A 158 -4.49 6.37 -15.35
C GLY A 158 -4.54 5.27 -14.30
N VAL A 159 -4.05 4.07 -14.64
CA VAL A 159 -3.99 2.97 -13.69
C VAL A 159 -3.05 3.28 -12.52
N ASN A 160 -3.40 2.82 -11.33
CA ASN A 160 -2.70 3.10 -10.06
C ASN A 160 -2.37 1.82 -9.30
N GLU A 161 -2.70 0.70 -9.86
CA GLU A 161 -2.48 -0.62 -9.25
C GLU A 161 -0.97 -0.88 -9.08
N SER A 162 -0.58 -1.35 -7.89
CA SER A 162 0.75 -1.91 -7.67
C SER A 162 0.69 -3.42 -7.89
N PRO A 163 1.54 -4.01 -8.75
CA PRO A 163 1.50 -5.43 -9.08
C PRO A 163 1.59 -6.31 -7.83
N LEU A 164 0.77 -7.36 -7.76
CA LEU A 164 0.86 -8.36 -6.69
C LEU A 164 1.57 -9.60 -7.21
N ILE A 165 2.54 -10.12 -6.46
CA ILE A 165 3.24 -11.35 -6.81
C ILE A 165 2.97 -12.42 -5.75
N VAL A 166 2.53 -13.59 -6.21
CA VAL A 166 2.37 -14.78 -5.37
C VAL A 166 2.91 -16.01 -6.11
N GLY A 167 3.92 -16.63 -5.54
CA GLY A 167 4.63 -17.75 -6.20
C GLY A 167 5.23 -17.31 -7.54
N GLU A 168 4.87 -17.99 -8.63
CA GLU A 168 5.36 -17.68 -9.97
C GLU A 168 4.47 -16.71 -10.76
N LYS A 169 3.47 -16.09 -10.11
CA LYS A 169 2.43 -15.32 -10.79
C LYS A 169 2.47 -13.84 -10.42
N VAL A 170 2.33 -12.96 -11.41
CA VAL A 170 2.02 -11.53 -11.26
C VAL A 170 0.54 -11.34 -11.57
N PHE A 171 -0.19 -10.71 -10.67
CA PHE A 171 -1.62 -10.44 -10.81
C PHE A 171 -1.86 -8.98 -11.14
N ILE A 172 -2.66 -8.73 -12.16
CA ILE A 172 -3.03 -7.41 -12.67
C ILE A 172 -4.50 -7.42 -13.10
N THR A 173 -5.14 -6.24 -13.05
CA THR A 173 -6.55 -6.02 -13.39
C THR A 173 -6.70 -5.20 -14.69
N PRO A 174 -6.64 -5.83 -15.89
CA PRO A 174 -6.88 -5.14 -17.17
C PRO A 174 -8.28 -4.53 -17.28
N GLY A 175 -9.30 -5.14 -16.67
CA GLY A 175 -10.67 -4.65 -16.70
C GLY A 175 -11.37 -4.86 -18.05
N GLY A 176 -11.11 -5.96 -18.72
CA GLY A 176 -11.76 -6.35 -19.98
C GLY A 176 -12.86 -7.39 -19.80
N LYS A 177 -13.74 -7.54 -20.77
CA LYS A 177 -14.86 -8.51 -20.74
C LYS A 177 -14.40 -9.96 -20.61
N LYS A 178 -13.26 -10.31 -21.19
CA LYS A 178 -12.68 -11.68 -21.11
C LYS A 178 -11.53 -11.74 -20.11
N ASN A 179 -10.79 -10.66 -19.99
CA ASN A 179 -9.56 -10.56 -19.22
C ASN A 179 -9.75 -9.50 -18.12
N ASN A 180 -10.71 -9.73 -17.21
CA ASN A 180 -10.98 -8.78 -16.15
C ASN A 180 -9.83 -8.74 -15.14
N VAL A 181 -9.31 -9.92 -14.79
CA VAL A 181 -8.07 -10.11 -14.02
C VAL A 181 -7.21 -11.16 -14.69
N VAL A 182 -5.91 -10.96 -14.73
CA VAL A 182 -4.97 -11.92 -15.33
C VAL A 182 -3.85 -12.27 -14.36
N ALA A 183 -3.34 -13.51 -14.48
CA ALA A 183 -2.08 -13.93 -13.90
C ALA A 183 -1.06 -14.13 -15.02
N LEU A 184 0.07 -13.46 -14.89
CA LEU A 184 1.20 -13.61 -15.80
C LEU A 184 2.34 -14.35 -15.11
N ASN A 185 3.13 -15.10 -15.85
CA ASN A 185 4.38 -15.66 -15.34
C ASN A 185 5.34 -14.53 -14.99
N LYS A 186 5.81 -14.50 -13.75
CA LYS A 186 6.67 -13.41 -13.24
C LYS A 186 8.00 -13.29 -14.01
N ASN A 187 8.51 -14.38 -14.57
CA ASN A 187 9.81 -14.42 -15.26
C ASN A 187 9.73 -14.05 -16.74
N THR A 188 8.59 -14.29 -17.39
CA THR A 188 8.45 -14.17 -18.86
C THR A 188 7.36 -13.21 -19.31
N GLY A 189 6.45 -12.80 -18.42
CA GLY A 189 5.25 -12.03 -18.77
C GLY A 189 4.20 -12.84 -19.55
N ALA A 190 4.39 -14.15 -19.74
CA ALA A 190 3.42 -14.99 -20.43
C ALA A 190 2.14 -15.15 -19.62
N LEU A 191 0.98 -15.16 -20.30
CA LEU A 191 -0.30 -15.41 -19.66
C LEU A 191 -0.37 -16.83 -19.10
N ILE A 192 -0.69 -16.97 -17.81
CA ILE A 192 -0.94 -18.25 -17.15
C ILE A 192 -2.45 -18.55 -17.17
N TRP A 193 -3.23 -17.60 -16.70
CA TRP A 193 -4.69 -17.69 -16.74
C TRP A 193 -5.35 -16.31 -16.81
N SER A 194 -6.59 -16.29 -17.22
CA SER A 194 -7.45 -15.13 -17.29
C SER A 194 -8.79 -15.42 -16.62
N CYS A 195 -9.25 -14.47 -15.79
CA CYS A 195 -10.58 -14.48 -15.18
C CYS A 195 -11.43 -13.40 -15.85
N ALA A 196 -12.57 -13.81 -16.39
CA ALA A 196 -13.52 -12.86 -17.00
C ALA A 196 -14.23 -11.97 -15.95
N GLY A 197 -14.27 -12.41 -14.68
CA GLY A 197 -14.96 -11.69 -13.63
C GLY A 197 -16.40 -11.33 -14.02
N HIS A 198 -16.73 -10.06 -13.90
CA HIS A 198 -17.99 -9.49 -14.41
C HIS A 198 -17.81 -8.62 -15.67
N GLY A 199 -16.59 -8.57 -16.22
CA GLY A 199 -16.25 -7.68 -17.34
C GLY A 199 -16.21 -6.20 -16.97
N ASP A 200 -16.07 -5.91 -15.68
CA ASP A 200 -15.99 -4.55 -15.15
C ASP A 200 -14.72 -3.82 -15.55
N LYS A 201 -14.76 -2.47 -15.55
CA LYS A 201 -13.55 -1.66 -15.65
C LYS A 201 -12.67 -1.82 -14.40
N PRO A 202 -11.35 -1.61 -14.50
CA PRO A 202 -10.50 -1.51 -13.31
C PRO A 202 -10.93 -0.31 -12.45
N ALA A 203 -10.55 -0.31 -11.18
CA ALA A 203 -11.02 0.72 -10.24
C ALA A 203 -9.91 1.24 -9.31
N TYR A 204 -8.66 1.24 -9.77
CA TYR A 204 -7.47 1.71 -9.04
C TYR A 204 -7.01 0.81 -7.88
N CYS A 205 -7.71 -0.28 -7.59
CA CYS A 205 -7.41 -1.16 -6.47
C CYS A 205 -6.17 -2.02 -6.75
N SER A 206 -5.22 -2.02 -5.84
CA SER A 206 -4.17 -3.03 -5.80
C SER A 206 -4.70 -4.30 -5.13
N PRO A 207 -4.57 -5.49 -5.73
CA PRO A 207 -5.14 -6.72 -5.18
C PRO A 207 -4.46 -7.16 -3.88
N LEU A 208 -5.18 -7.93 -3.07
CA LEU A 208 -4.73 -8.53 -1.83
C LEU A 208 -4.63 -10.05 -1.99
N TYR A 209 -3.59 -10.67 -1.43
CA TYR A 209 -3.48 -12.12 -1.30
C TYR A 209 -3.97 -12.59 0.06
N ILE A 210 -4.77 -13.65 0.08
CA ILE A 210 -5.21 -14.38 1.27
C ILE A 210 -4.79 -15.83 1.14
N GLY A 211 -3.78 -16.22 1.93
CA GLY A 211 -3.20 -17.57 1.92
C GLY A 211 -3.69 -18.48 3.03
N GLU A 212 -4.36 -17.95 4.04
CA GLU A 212 -4.78 -18.66 5.27
C GLU A 212 -6.08 -19.45 5.11
N GLN A 213 -6.79 -19.28 3.98
CA GLN A 213 -8.01 -19.99 3.68
C GLN A 213 -7.74 -21.40 3.13
N GLN A 214 -8.73 -22.28 3.17
CA GLN A 214 -8.66 -23.59 2.52
C GLN A 214 -8.33 -23.46 1.01
N VAL A 215 -8.85 -22.39 0.38
CA VAL A 215 -8.51 -22.01 -0.98
C VAL A 215 -7.74 -20.70 -0.97
N LYS A 216 -6.50 -20.75 -1.42
CA LYS A 216 -5.66 -19.55 -1.59
C LYS A 216 -6.25 -18.65 -2.67
N GLN A 217 -6.46 -17.39 -2.37
CA GLN A 217 -7.15 -16.49 -3.27
C GLN A 217 -6.50 -15.09 -3.30
N ILE A 218 -6.68 -14.40 -4.40
CA ILE A 218 -6.52 -12.96 -4.48
C ILE A 218 -7.90 -12.31 -4.40
N VAL A 219 -7.95 -11.16 -3.74
CA VAL A 219 -9.15 -10.32 -3.68
C VAL A 219 -8.85 -9.00 -4.36
N THR A 220 -9.71 -8.59 -5.26
CA THR A 220 -9.62 -7.29 -5.93
C THR A 220 -10.99 -6.60 -5.98
N ILE A 221 -10.95 -5.31 -6.29
CA ILE A 221 -12.16 -4.47 -6.46
C ILE A 221 -12.12 -3.88 -7.86
N THR A 222 -13.19 -4.11 -8.61
CA THR A 222 -13.44 -3.49 -9.90
C THR A 222 -14.49 -2.39 -9.79
N SER A 223 -14.91 -1.79 -10.89
CA SER A 223 -15.85 -0.67 -10.87
C SER A 223 -17.16 -0.99 -10.14
N ASN A 224 -17.63 -2.24 -10.14
CA ASN A 224 -18.93 -2.60 -9.56
C ASN A 224 -18.87 -3.71 -8.50
N HIS A 225 -17.80 -4.50 -8.46
CA HIS A 225 -17.76 -5.69 -7.63
C HIS A 225 -16.45 -5.80 -6.82
N ILE A 226 -16.58 -6.41 -5.64
CA ILE A 226 -15.50 -7.02 -4.88
C ILE A 226 -15.55 -8.51 -5.19
N PHE A 227 -14.44 -9.18 -5.50
CA PHE A 227 -14.47 -10.61 -5.73
C PHE A 227 -13.14 -11.31 -5.40
N GLY A 228 -13.26 -12.57 -5.02
CA GLY A 228 -12.15 -13.47 -4.76
C GLY A 228 -11.91 -14.43 -5.91
N ILE A 229 -10.65 -14.62 -6.26
CA ILE A 229 -10.19 -15.48 -7.36
C ILE A 229 -9.19 -16.49 -6.83
N GLU A 230 -9.37 -17.77 -7.15
CA GLU A 230 -8.43 -18.82 -6.82
C GLU A 230 -7.07 -18.56 -7.50
N VAL A 231 -6.01 -18.53 -6.71
CA VAL A 231 -4.65 -18.21 -7.17
C VAL A 231 -4.16 -19.14 -8.28
N GLU A 232 -4.48 -20.44 -8.18
CA GLU A 232 -3.92 -21.44 -9.11
C GLU A 232 -4.64 -21.48 -10.45
N THR A 233 -5.96 -21.35 -10.45
CA THR A 233 -6.78 -21.61 -11.64
C THR A 233 -7.38 -20.37 -12.29
N GLY A 234 -7.43 -19.25 -11.58
CA GLY A 234 -8.15 -18.04 -12.03
C GLY A 234 -9.68 -18.16 -11.90
N LYS A 235 -10.19 -19.22 -11.25
CA LYS A 235 -11.63 -19.38 -11.03
C LYS A 235 -12.14 -18.35 -10.03
N MET A 236 -13.17 -17.60 -10.39
CA MET A 236 -13.89 -16.75 -9.45
C MET A 236 -14.57 -17.62 -8.39
N LEU A 237 -14.25 -17.38 -7.12
CA LEU A 237 -14.76 -18.12 -5.97
C LEU A 237 -16.07 -17.54 -5.45
N TRP A 238 -16.11 -16.22 -5.40
CA TRP A 238 -17.26 -15.43 -4.94
C TRP A 238 -17.19 -14.01 -5.53
N SER A 239 -18.32 -13.32 -5.52
CA SER A 239 -18.38 -11.90 -5.80
C SER A 239 -19.42 -11.22 -4.91
N PHE A 240 -19.20 -9.93 -4.65
CA PHE A 240 -20.09 -9.08 -3.87
C PHE A 240 -20.29 -7.74 -4.60
N PRO A 241 -21.52 -7.40 -5.03
CA PRO A 241 -21.78 -6.12 -5.71
C PRO A 241 -21.69 -4.97 -4.72
N TYR A 242 -20.71 -4.09 -4.92
CA TYR A 242 -20.52 -2.91 -4.08
C TYR A 242 -19.71 -1.85 -4.83
N HIS A 243 -20.24 -0.65 -5.00
CA HIS A 243 -19.61 0.43 -5.76
C HIS A 243 -20.08 1.81 -5.30
N ASN A 244 -19.35 2.84 -5.68
CA ASN A 244 -19.77 4.24 -5.61
C ASN A 244 -20.13 4.77 -7.00
N ASN A 245 -20.74 5.96 -7.08
CA ASN A 245 -21.19 6.58 -8.33
C ASN A 245 -20.05 7.04 -9.26
N ARG A 246 -18.79 6.96 -8.82
CA ARG A 246 -17.60 7.34 -9.60
C ARG A 246 -16.82 6.15 -10.13
N ASN A 247 -17.11 4.94 -9.63
CA ASN A 247 -16.37 3.70 -9.92
C ASN A 247 -14.87 3.81 -9.58
N ILE A 248 -14.55 4.52 -8.50
CA ILE A 248 -13.19 4.79 -8.02
C ILE A 248 -13.02 4.15 -6.65
N HIS A 249 -12.18 3.12 -6.56
CA HIS A 249 -12.00 2.27 -5.38
C HIS A 249 -10.51 1.96 -5.17
N PRO A 250 -9.67 2.94 -4.79
CA PRO A 250 -8.21 2.74 -4.75
C PRO A 250 -7.74 1.97 -3.52
N ASN A 251 -8.63 1.71 -2.56
CA ASN A 251 -8.25 1.02 -1.34
C ASN A 251 -8.07 -0.47 -1.58
N THR A 252 -6.90 -1.01 -1.23
CA THR A 252 -6.71 -2.44 -1.10
C THR A 252 -7.55 -2.94 0.07
N PRO A 253 -8.30 -4.06 -0.08
CA PRO A 253 -9.00 -4.68 1.02
C PRO A 253 -8.07 -5.01 2.19
N ILE A 254 -8.56 -4.94 3.42
CA ILE A 254 -7.80 -5.29 4.62
C ILE A 254 -8.32 -6.61 5.15
N TYR A 255 -7.47 -7.65 5.11
CA TYR A 255 -7.76 -8.93 5.75
C TYR A 255 -7.19 -8.93 7.17
N GLY A 256 -8.05 -9.09 8.15
CA GLY A 256 -7.65 -8.98 9.57
C GLY A 256 -7.51 -10.31 10.28
N GLY A 257 -7.54 -11.44 9.55
CA GLY A 257 -7.73 -12.76 10.15
C GLY A 257 -9.22 -13.02 10.46
N ASP A 258 -9.53 -14.12 11.14
CA ASP A 258 -10.90 -14.52 11.50
C ASP A 258 -11.89 -14.53 10.32
N ASN A 259 -11.40 -14.75 9.10
CA ASN A 259 -12.15 -14.68 7.84
C ASN A 259 -12.75 -13.30 7.53
N MET A 260 -12.32 -12.24 8.22
CA MET A 260 -12.90 -10.91 8.10
C MET A 260 -12.13 -10.06 7.09
N LEU A 261 -12.84 -9.41 6.18
CA LEU A 261 -12.31 -8.61 5.08
C LEU A 261 -13.01 -7.25 5.04
N LEU A 262 -12.29 -6.19 5.35
CA LEU A 262 -12.79 -4.81 5.26
C LEU A 262 -12.47 -4.22 3.89
N CYS A 263 -13.49 -3.72 3.21
CA CYS A 263 -13.38 -2.98 1.96
C CYS A 263 -13.88 -1.55 2.17
N ILE A 264 -13.05 -0.55 1.83
CA ILE A 264 -13.33 0.87 2.05
C ILE A 264 -13.44 1.56 0.70
N PHE A 265 -14.51 2.34 0.51
CA PHE A 265 -14.85 3.03 -0.73
C PHE A 265 -14.94 4.53 -0.47
N GLY A 266 -14.41 5.33 -1.36
CA GLY A 266 -14.51 6.78 -1.26
C GLY A 266 -15.83 7.35 -1.77
N TYR A 267 -15.89 8.66 -1.85
CA TYR A 267 -17.02 9.44 -2.43
C TYR A 267 -18.36 9.20 -1.71
N GLY A 268 -18.31 9.10 -0.38
CA GLY A 268 -19.50 8.93 0.44
C GLY A 268 -20.15 7.55 0.42
N LYS A 269 -19.49 6.55 -0.19
CA LYS A 269 -20.03 5.19 -0.20
C LYS A 269 -19.81 4.48 1.15
N GLY A 270 -18.71 4.78 1.84
CA GLY A 270 -18.40 4.17 3.12
C GLY A 270 -17.60 2.88 3.01
N SER A 271 -17.75 2.03 4.00
CA SER A 271 -17.02 0.76 4.10
C SER A 271 -17.96 -0.40 4.38
N VAL A 272 -17.53 -1.59 3.95
CA VAL A 272 -18.25 -2.84 4.18
C VAL A 272 -17.30 -3.89 4.74
N MET A 273 -17.71 -4.55 5.81
CA MET A 273 -17.06 -5.73 6.34
C MET A 273 -17.71 -6.98 5.78
N LEU A 274 -16.92 -7.79 5.16
CA LEU A 274 -17.30 -9.08 4.62
C LEU A 274 -16.69 -10.20 5.47
N ARG A 275 -17.37 -11.33 5.55
CA ARG A 275 -16.83 -12.58 6.11
C ARG A 275 -16.71 -13.60 4.99
N LEU A 276 -15.53 -14.19 4.86
CA LEU A 276 -15.31 -15.32 3.99
C LEU A 276 -15.94 -16.58 4.61
N THR A 277 -16.68 -17.32 3.82
CA THR A 277 -17.40 -18.55 4.23
C THR A 277 -16.96 -19.75 3.39
N ASN A 278 -17.35 -20.94 3.77
CA ASN A 278 -17.09 -22.17 3.02
C ASN A 278 -15.60 -22.36 2.63
N GLY A 279 -14.67 -22.09 3.60
CA GLY A 279 -13.24 -22.20 3.34
C GLY A 279 -12.69 -21.22 2.31
N GLY A 280 -13.34 -20.06 2.17
CA GLY A 280 -12.97 -19.00 1.22
C GLY A 280 -13.70 -19.05 -0.11
N ARG A 281 -14.70 -19.94 -0.28
CA ARG A 281 -15.50 -20.07 -1.52
C ARG A 281 -16.79 -19.27 -1.53
N GLY A 282 -17.12 -18.60 -0.43
CA GLY A 282 -18.29 -17.77 -0.29
C GLY A 282 -18.01 -16.50 0.47
N VAL A 283 -18.95 -15.57 0.47
CA VAL A 283 -18.84 -14.29 1.18
C VAL A 283 -20.20 -13.86 1.69
N GLU A 284 -20.22 -13.26 2.88
CA GLU A 284 -21.41 -12.63 3.45
C GLU A 284 -21.05 -11.27 4.06
N ARG A 285 -22.02 -10.34 4.09
CA ARG A 285 -21.85 -9.05 4.73
C ARG A 285 -22.05 -9.17 6.24
N VAL A 286 -21.10 -8.62 7.02
CA VAL A 286 -21.17 -8.56 8.49
C VAL A 286 -21.76 -7.21 8.93
N TRP A 287 -21.14 -6.10 8.49
CA TRP A 287 -21.59 -4.75 8.79
C TRP A 287 -21.24 -3.78 7.64
N GLU A 288 -21.86 -2.63 7.66
CA GLU A 288 -21.60 -1.52 6.74
C GLU A 288 -21.55 -0.21 7.55
N ASN A 289 -20.57 0.65 7.24
CA ASN A 289 -20.45 1.98 7.83
C ASN A 289 -20.39 3.02 6.71
N LYS A 290 -21.38 3.92 6.64
CA LYS A 290 -21.53 4.91 5.57
C LYS A 290 -20.66 6.15 5.76
N GLU A 291 -20.15 6.40 6.97
CA GLU A 291 -19.35 7.57 7.26
C GLU A 291 -17.84 7.33 7.03
N PHE A 292 -17.39 6.11 7.28
CA PHE A 292 -15.98 5.75 7.09
C PHE A 292 -15.74 5.41 5.61
N ASP A 293 -15.50 6.44 4.83
CA ASP A 293 -15.14 6.37 3.41
C ASP A 293 -13.72 6.90 3.19
N SER A 294 -12.97 6.37 2.23
CA SER A 294 -11.63 6.87 1.90
C SER A 294 -11.36 6.73 0.41
N LYS A 295 -10.73 7.74 -0.19
CA LYS A 295 -10.32 7.73 -1.61
C LYS A 295 -8.81 7.67 -1.81
N THR A 296 -8.01 7.72 -0.75
CA THR A 296 -6.54 7.73 -0.85
C THR A 296 -5.88 6.43 -0.42
N GLY A 297 -6.66 5.40 -0.11
CA GLY A 297 -6.15 4.07 0.18
C GLY A 297 -5.67 3.86 1.62
N SER A 298 -6.39 4.39 2.62
CA SER A 298 -5.77 4.57 3.93
C SER A 298 -6.60 4.12 5.12
N ALA A 299 -6.29 2.91 5.56
CA ALA A 299 -6.61 2.46 6.92
C ALA A 299 -5.60 1.41 7.38
N VAL A 300 -5.46 1.25 8.69
CA VAL A 300 -4.65 0.20 9.33
C VAL A 300 -5.46 -0.49 10.41
N LYS A 301 -5.30 -1.81 10.55
CA LYS A 301 -5.93 -2.59 11.62
C LYS A 301 -4.91 -2.87 12.71
N ILE A 302 -5.18 -2.43 13.93
CA ILE A 302 -4.36 -2.69 15.11
C ILE A 302 -5.23 -3.32 16.19
N GLY A 303 -4.89 -4.52 16.62
CA GLY A 303 -5.69 -5.25 17.60
C GLY A 303 -7.14 -5.43 17.12
N ASN A 304 -8.10 -4.97 17.92
CA ASN A 304 -9.53 -5.05 17.63
C ASN A 304 -10.09 -3.82 16.91
N TYR A 305 -9.25 -2.92 16.42
CA TYR A 305 -9.70 -1.66 15.86
C TYR A 305 -9.11 -1.40 14.49
N VAL A 306 -9.83 -0.63 13.68
CA VAL A 306 -9.35 -0.08 12.42
C VAL A 306 -9.31 1.44 12.51
N TYR A 307 -8.20 2.01 12.06
CA TYR A 307 -7.92 3.45 12.08
C TYR A 307 -7.71 3.96 10.66
N GLY A 308 -8.31 5.09 10.32
CA GLY A 308 -8.14 5.69 9.00
C GLY A 308 -8.86 7.03 8.87
N SER A 309 -8.72 7.66 7.71
CA SER A 309 -9.38 8.93 7.42
C SER A 309 -10.52 8.75 6.43
N GLY A 310 -11.60 9.50 6.62
CA GLY A 310 -12.74 9.59 5.72
C GLY A 310 -12.59 10.74 4.73
N ASP A 311 -13.07 10.55 3.50
CA ASP A 311 -12.99 11.55 2.45
C ASP A 311 -14.15 12.55 2.46
N ASN A 312 -15.39 12.05 2.47
CA ASN A 312 -16.58 12.89 2.32
C ASN A 312 -16.86 13.74 3.55
N HIS A 313 -16.73 13.14 4.73
CA HIS A 313 -16.99 13.82 6.02
C HIS A 313 -15.77 14.49 6.64
N LYS A 314 -14.58 14.26 6.09
CA LYS A 314 -13.31 14.88 6.56
C LYS A 314 -12.98 14.60 8.03
N TYR A 315 -13.15 13.35 8.47
CA TYR A 315 -12.78 12.89 9.80
C TYR A 315 -11.70 11.83 9.78
N TRP A 316 -10.95 11.75 10.86
CA TRP A 316 -10.23 10.56 11.27
C TRP A 316 -11.14 9.70 12.12
N PHE A 317 -11.12 8.39 11.89
CA PHE A 317 -12.00 7.42 12.52
C PHE A 317 -11.23 6.33 13.25
N CYS A 318 -11.83 5.83 14.34
CA CYS A 318 -11.57 4.53 14.89
C CYS A 318 -12.88 3.75 14.92
N LEU A 319 -12.89 2.56 14.33
CA LEU A 319 -14.04 1.65 14.38
C LEU A 319 -13.62 0.33 15.05
N ASP A 320 -14.55 -0.27 15.79
CA ASP A 320 -14.41 -1.66 16.21
C ASP A 320 -14.42 -2.58 15.00
N TRP A 321 -13.44 -3.47 14.93
CA TRP A 321 -13.23 -4.36 13.79
C TRP A 321 -14.39 -5.32 13.55
N LYS A 322 -14.96 -5.89 14.62
CA LYS A 322 -15.99 -6.92 14.53
C LYS A 322 -17.39 -6.36 14.29
N THR A 323 -17.69 -5.21 14.88
CA THR A 323 -19.04 -4.64 14.90
C THR A 323 -19.23 -3.44 13.97
N GLY A 324 -18.14 -2.78 13.56
CA GLY A 324 -18.21 -1.52 12.82
C GLY A 324 -18.62 -0.32 13.67
N GLU A 325 -18.75 -0.51 15.00
CA GLU A 325 -19.07 0.56 15.92
C GLU A 325 -17.99 1.64 15.90
N GLN A 326 -18.42 2.90 15.74
CA GLN A 326 -17.53 4.04 15.78
C GLN A 326 -17.10 4.32 17.23
N LYS A 327 -15.80 4.26 17.50
CA LYS A 327 -15.22 4.60 18.79
C LYS A 327 -14.98 6.09 18.92
N TYR A 328 -14.40 6.70 17.88
CA TYR A 328 -14.31 8.16 17.74
C TYR A 328 -14.37 8.59 16.28
N LYS A 329 -14.65 9.88 16.09
CA LYS A 329 -14.35 10.65 14.87
C LYS A 329 -13.77 12.01 15.24
N ASP A 330 -12.75 12.47 14.51
CA ASP A 330 -11.98 13.67 14.84
C ASP A 330 -11.60 14.47 13.58
N ARG A 331 -11.49 15.80 13.69
CA ARG A 331 -11.16 16.74 12.62
C ARG A 331 -9.95 17.61 12.93
N THR A 332 -9.22 17.37 14.01
CA THR A 332 -8.09 18.21 14.42
C THR A 332 -6.91 18.14 13.46
N LEU A 333 -6.85 17.09 12.64
CA LEU A 333 -5.93 16.95 11.53
C LEU A 333 -6.72 16.81 10.23
N ALA A 334 -6.28 17.46 9.15
CA ALA A 334 -6.84 17.23 7.84
C ALA A 334 -6.69 15.76 7.44
N VAL A 335 -7.61 15.23 6.64
CA VAL A 335 -7.61 13.83 6.22
C VAL A 335 -6.41 13.50 5.35
N GLY A 336 -6.04 12.24 5.26
CA GLY A 336 -4.87 11.81 4.49
C GLY A 336 -4.57 10.34 4.65
N ASN A 337 -3.32 9.97 4.47
CA ASN A 337 -2.84 8.59 4.53
C ASN A 337 -2.39 8.20 5.94
N VAL A 338 -2.47 6.92 6.25
CA VAL A 338 -1.99 6.38 7.52
C VAL A 338 -1.18 5.10 7.32
N ILE A 339 -0.08 5.02 8.04
CA ILE A 339 0.70 3.82 8.29
C ILE A 339 0.87 3.65 9.80
N ALA A 340 1.33 2.48 10.23
CA ALA A 340 1.51 2.20 11.64
C ALA A 340 2.82 1.46 11.93
N VAL A 341 3.38 1.77 13.11
CA VAL A 341 4.47 1.02 13.73
C VAL A 341 4.15 0.86 15.20
N GLU A 342 4.25 -0.36 15.72
CA GLU A 342 3.84 -0.66 17.10
C GLU A 342 2.39 -0.17 17.34
N ASN A 343 2.17 0.68 18.35
CA ASN A 343 0.87 1.30 18.65
C ASN A 343 0.83 2.79 18.28
N MET A 344 1.61 3.20 17.29
CA MET A 344 1.65 4.58 16.79
C MET A 344 1.19 4.64 15.33
N LEU A 345 0.35 5.60 15.03
CA LEU A 345 -0.10 5.94 13.68
C LEU A 345 0.74 7.12 13.18
N TYR A 346 1.22 7.01 11.96
CA TYR A 346 1.87 8.09 11.22
C TYR A 346 0.86 8.59 10.19
N CYS A 347 0.21 9.71 10.51
CA CYS A 347 -0.89 10.28 9.74
C CYS A 347 -0.36 11.40 8.85
N TYR A 348 -0.33 11.20 7.54
CA TYR A 348 0.11 12.20 6.55
C TYR A 348 -1.10 12.82 5.88
N SER A 349 -1.38 14.08 6.23
CA SER A 349 -2.57 14.78 5.77
C SER A 349 -2.45 15.29 4.32
N ASP A 350 -3.60 15.52 3.67
CA ASP A 350 -3.70 16.13 2.34
C ASP A 350 -3.28 17.60 2.31
N LYS A 351 -2.95 18.19 3.49
CA LYS A 351 -2.39 19.52 3.68
C LYS A 351 -0.90 19.51 4.02
N GLY A 352 -0.27 18.35 4.00
CA GLY A 352 1.16 18.19 4.22
C GLY A 352 1.57 18.13 5.70
N GLU A 353 0.64 18.07 6.64
CA GLU A 353 0.99 17.81 8.04
C GLU A 353 1.29 16.30 8.22
N MET A 354 2.42 16.00 8.84
CA MET A 354 2.76 14.66 9.30
C MET A 354 2.55 14.61 10.81
N ALA A 355 1.61 13.81 11.29
CA ALA A 355 1.28 13.68 12.69
C ALA A 355 1.58 12.28 13.22
N LEU A 356 2.17 12.20 14.41
CA LEU A 356 2.33 11.00 15.20
C LEU A 356 1.17 10.92 16.19
N VAL A 357 0.36 9.86 16.06
CA VAL A 357 -0.89 9.69 16.80
C VAL A 357 -0.85 8.36 17.54
N ARG A 358 -1.28 8.34 18.79
CA ARG A 358 -1.39 7.08 19.56
C ARG A 358 -2.59 6.27 19.05
N ALA A 359 -2.36 5.01 18.73
CA ALA A 359 -3.43 4.09 18.34
C ALA A 359 -4.21 3.64 19.57
N ALA A 360 -5.23 4.42 19.96
CA ALA A 360 -6.11 4.16 21.08
C ALA A 360 -7.57 4.39 20.65
N PRO A 361 -8.53 3.57 21.11
CA PRO A 361 -9.93 3.70 20.69
C PRO A 361 -10.69 4.84 21.39
N GLU A 362 -10.15 5.43 22.45
CA GLU A 362 -10.82 6.43 23.27
C GLU A 362 -10.86 7.81 22.59
N LYS A 363 -9.81 8.16 21.83
CA LYS A 363 -9.68 9.46 21.17
C LYS A 363 -8.58 9.45 20.11
N PHE A 364 -8.63 10.41 19.20
CA PHE A 364 -7.55 10.72 18.26
C PHE A 364 -6.46 11.54 18.98
N ASP A 365 -5.47 10.86 19.55
CA ASP A 365 -4.47 11.43 20.45
C ASP A 365 -3.20 11.83 19.68
N ILE A 366 -3.18 13.07 19.14
CA ILE A 366 -1.99 13.61 18.46
C ILE A 366 -0.91 13.89 19.49
N VAL A 367 0.20 13.16 19.41
CA VAL A 367 1.36 13.30 20.29
C VAL A 367 2.28 14.45 19.80
N SER A 368 2.54 14.48 18.50
CA SER A 368 3.37 15.52 17.85
C SER A 368 3.04 15.58 16.37
N LYS A 369 3.34 16.73 15.74
CA LYS A 369 3.18 16.90 14.29
C LYS A 369 4.16 17.93 13.75
N PHE A 370 4.45 17.88 12.46
CA PHE A 370 5.23 18.84 11.73
C PHE A 370 4.73 19.01 10.29
N GLN A 371 5.17 20.09 9.61
CA GLN A 371 4.76 20.41 8.26
C GLN A 371 5.80 19.92 7.24
N ILE A 372 5.35 19.20 6.21
CA ILE A 372 6.11 18.92 5.00
C ILE A 372 6.02 20.15 4.10
N THR A 373 7.15 20.80 3.83
CA THR A 373 7.22 22.07 3.10
C THR A 373 7.85 21.97 1.72
N MET A 374 8.48 20.83 1.39
CA MET A 374 9.14 20.58 0.10
C MET A 374 8.25 19.76 -0.81
N GLY A 375 8.47 19.89 -2.11
CA GLY A 375 7.76 19.13 -3.13
C GLY A 375 6.63 19.88 -3.81
N THR A 376 5.94 19.21 -4.70
CA THR A 376 4.90 19.76 -5.60
C THR A 376 3.63 18.93 -5.51
N GLU A 377 2.52 19.43 -6.06
CA GLU A 377 1.27 18.70 -6.25
C GLU A 377 0.59 18.23 -4.94
N GLN A 378 -0.07 17.08 -4.96
CA GLN A 378 -0.87 16.59 -3.86
C GLN A 378 -0.08 15.70 -2.89
N HIS A 379 -0.41 15.76 -1.61
CA HIS A 379 0.15 14.91 -0.54
C HIS A 379 -0.54 13.53 -0.49
N TRP A 380 -0.41 12.73 -1.56
CA TRP A 380 -1.12 11.45 -1.68
C TRP A 380 -0.25 10.21 -1.52
N ALA A 381 1.07 10.32 -1.67
CA ALA A 381 1.96 9.18 -1.49
C ALA A 381 1.91 8.67 -0.05
N HIS A 382 1.83 7.34 0.12
CA HIS A 382 1.90 6.75 1.44
C HIS A 382 3.34 6.84 1.99
N PRO A 383 3.53 7.26 3.24
CA PRO A 383 4.83 7.21 3.89
C PRO A 383 5.34 5.77 4.03
N VAL A 384 6.65 5.63 4.16
CA VAL A 384 7.31 4.33 4.37
C VAL A 384 8.28 4.46 5.54
N ILE A 385 8.38 3.42 6.37
CA ILE A 385 9.38 3.34 7.45
C ILE A 385 10.28 2.14 7.21
N TYR A 386 11.60 2.40 7.25
CA TYR A 386 12.61 1.38 7.12
C TYR A 386 13.87 1.76 7.90
N LYS A 387 14.37 0.86 8.76
CA LYS A 387 15.56 1.04 9.59
C LYS A 387 15.59 2.35 10.40
N GLY A 388 14.43 2.74 10.96
CA GLY A 388 14.31 3.96 11.76
C GLY A 388 14.30 5.25 10.95
N VAL A 389 14.09 5.16 9.64
CA VAL A 389 13.93 6.32 8.74
C VAL A 389 12.51 6.37 8.21
N LEU A 390 11.87 7.53 8.34
CA LEU A 390 10.58 7.85 7.75
C LEU A 390 10.82 8.50 6.38
N PHE A 391 10.40 7.82 5.34
CA PHE A 391 10.43 8.33 3.98
C PHE A 391 9.08 8.93 3.61
N VAL A 392 9.10 10.17 3.13
CA VAL A 392 7.91 10.91 2.69
C VAL A 392 8.14 11.39 1.27
N ARG A 393 7.19 11.11 0.39
CA ARG A 393 7.17 11.68 -0.96
C ARG A 393 6.10 12.77 -1.04
N HIS A 394 6.44 13.90 -1.68
CA HIS A 394 5.50 14.92 -2.10
C HIS A 394 5.82 15.33 -3.54
N GLY A 395 5.00 14.85 -4.49
CA GLY A 395 5.19 15.08 -5.92
C GLY A 395 6.60 14.72 -6.41
N ASN A 396 7.38 15.73 -6.75
CA ASN A 396 8.74 15.58 -7.29
C ASN A 396 9.83 15.35 -6.24
N THR A 397 9.51 15.41 -4.95
CA THR A 397 10.49 15.34 -3.86
C THR A 397 10.32 14.11 -3.00
N LEU A 398 11.42 13.39 -2.76
CA LEU A 398 11.55 12.33 -1.76
C LEU A 398 12.38 12.87 -0.58
N MET A 399 11.89 12.69 0.63
CA MET A 399 12.50 13.15 1.88
C MET A 399 12.68 12.00 2.84
N ALA A 400 13.77 12.00 3.60
CA ALA A 400 14.09 11.02 4.63
C ALA A 400 14.31 11.71 5.98
N TYR A 401 13.59 11.25 7.01
CA TYR A 401 13.64 11.79 8.36
C TYR A 401 14.08 10.72 9.36
N SER A 402 14.93 11.07 10.31
CA SER A 402 15.31 10.17 11.41
C SER A 402 14.19 10.10 12.44
N VAL A 403 13.63 8.92 12.64
CA VAL A 403 12.58 8.66 13.65
C VAL A 403 13.00 7.65 14.72
N LYS A 404 14.33 7.47 14.85
CA LYS A 404 14.94 6.59 15.85
C LYS A 404 15.73 7.36 16.89
#